data_c9ae97200390a631a00064c30636dc0b
#
_entry.id   c9ae97200390a631a00064c30636dc0b
#
_cell.length_a   1.000
_cell.length_b   1.000
_cell.length_c   1.000
_cell.angle_alpha   90.00
_cell.angle_beta   90.00
_cell.angle_gamma   90.00
#
_symmetry.space_group_name_H-M   'P 1'
#
loop_
_entity.id
_entity.type
_entity.pdbx_description
1 polymer ?
#
loop_
_entity_poly.entity_id
_entity_poly.type
_entity_poly.pdbx_seq_one_letter_code
_entity_poly.pdbx_strand_id
1 'polypeptide(L)'
;MSYKSFAGFYDSFTTDVGYKERAEYMLALFARFDKTPELLLDIGCGTGAFSYEFAEKGIEVIGVDPSAEMLSIASSRTTDAEKPPIFLCQSAQNLDLYGTVDSAVACLDTVNHITDLAELSAAFGKISLFLEPDRLFVFDANTLYKHKNVLSGKKFIYDNGEKLCIWKNSRCSRNGTVKMKLKLYENTQNGYIKYTDSHSERAYSREELENALKNCGFEVLGVYGDLSFDPPKENEERIYIVAKKVK
;
A
#
# COMPACT_ATOMS: atom_id res chain seq x y z
N MET A 1 -4.97 13.11 -6.76
CA MET A 1 -3.68 12.78 -7.44
C MET A 1 -4.00 12.35 -8.86
N SER A 2 -3.20 12.74 -9.85
CA SER A 2 -3.42 12.26 -11.22
C SER A 2 -2.40 11.15 -11.51
N TYR A 3 -2.78 9.91 -11.28
CA TYR A 3 -1.97 8.74 -11.65
C TYR A 3 -2.09 8.38 -13.14
N LYS A 4 -2.76 9.24 -13.96
CA LYS A 4 -3.07 8.95 -15.37
C LYS A 4 -1.89 8.47 -16.20
N SER A 5 -0.73 9.07 -15.99
CA SER A 5 0.48 8.72 -16.74
C SER A 5 1.34 7.68 -16.02
N PHE A 6 1.25 7.60 -14.69
CA PHE A 6 2.11 6.75 -13.87
C PHE A 6 1.65 5.29 -13.84
N ALA A 7 0.33 5.05 -13.90
CA ALA A 7 -0.22 3.69 -13.86
C ALA A 7 0.39 2.76 -14.91
N GLY A 8 0.55 3.22 -16.17
CA GLY A 8 1.16 2.44 -17.24
C GLY A 8 2.67 2.21 -17.09
N PHE A 9 3.32 2.93 -16.16
CA PHE A 9 4.75 2.76 -15.85
C PHE A 9 4.98 1.97 -14.56
N TYR A 10 3.99 1.95 -13.66
CA TYR A 10 4.11 1.43 -12.31
C TYR A 10 4.65 0.00 -12.30
N ASP A 11 3.99 -0.92 -12.96
CA ASP A 11 4.39 -2.33 -13.00
C ASP A 11 5.78 -2.55 -13.62
N SER A 12 6.21 -1.67 -14.56
CA SER A 12 7.53 -1.76 -15.19
C SER A 12 8.69 -1.39 -14.25
N PHE A 13 8.41 -0.64 -13.18
CA PHE A 13 9.41 -0.16 -12.21
C PHE A 13 9.25 -0.79 -10.82
N THR A 14 8.33 -1.73 -10.68
CA THR A 14 8.05 -2.46 -9.42
C THR A 14 8.29 -3.95 -9.56
N THR A 15 9.03 -4.39 -10.56
CA THR A 15 9.34 -5.82 -10.82
C THR A 15 10.17 -6.46 -9.72
N ASP A 16 10.93 -5.67 -8.96
CA ASP A 16 11.80 -6.08 -7.86
C ASP A 16 11.11 -6.05 -6.48
N VAL A 17 9.83 -5.66 -6.43
CA VAL A 17 9.07 -5.53 -5.16
C VAL A 17 8.86 -6.86 -4.45
N GLY A 18 8.81 -7.99 -5.18
CA GLY A 18 8.58 -9.31 -4.58
C GLY A 18 7.13 -9.47 -4.10
N TYR A 19 6.14 -9.15 -4.93
CA TYR A 19 4.71 -9.20 -4.58
C TYR A 19 4.29 -10.51 -3.94
N LYS A 20 4.68 -11.64 -4.55
CA LYS A 20 4.37 -12.98 -4.04
C LYS A 20 4.93 -13.22 -2.64
N GLU A 21 6.23 -12.94 -2.43
CA GLU A 21 6.89 -13.12 -1.14
C GLU A 21 6.24 -12.26 -0.05
N ARG A 22 5.90 -11.01 -0.37
CA ARG A 22 5.24 -10.10 0.56
C ARG A 22 3.80 -10.51 0.86
N ALA A 23 3.05 -10.99 -0.13
CA ALA A 23 1.72 -11.53 0.08
C ALA A 23 1.77 -12.77 1.00
N GLU A 24 2.71 -13.68 0.75
CA GLU A 24 2.94 -14.86 1.60
C GLU A 24 3.32 -14.47 3.04
N TYR A 25 4.17 -13.46 3.19
CA TYR A 25 4.54 -12.95 4.51
C TYR A 25 3.33 -12.32 5.23
N MET A 26 2.50 -11.52 4.54
CA MET A 26 1.28 -10.97 5.15
C MET A 26 0.32 -12.07 5.61
N LEU A 27 0.14 -13.11 4.81
CA LEU A 27 -0.68 -14.27 5.20
C LEU A 27 -0.08 -15.02 6.39
N ALA A 28 1.25 -15.13 6.46
CA ALA A 28 1.92 -15.70 7.62
C ALA A 28 1.74 -14.85 8.90
N LEU A 29 1.61 -13.51 8.77
CA LEU A 29 1.25 -12.64 9.88
C LEU A 29 -0.18 -12.90 10.37
N PHE A 30 -1.16 -13.13 9.48
CA PHE A 30 -2.51 -13.55 9.88
C PHE A 30 -2.47 -14.90 10.61
N ALA A 31 -1.78 -15.89 10.05
CA ALA A 31 -1.68 -17.23 10.63
C ALA A 31 -1.01 -17.23 12.01
N ARG A 32 -0.06 -16.33 12.27
CA ARG A 32 0.59 -16.17 13.57
C ARG A 32 -0.38 -15.84 14.72
N PHE A 33 -1.53 -15.29 14.39
CA PHE A 33 -2.61 -14.93 15.34
C PHE A 33 -3.86 -15.81 15.14
N ASP A 34 -3.69 -17.01 14.59
CA ASP A 34 -4.76 -17.98 14.36
C ASP A 34 -5.93 -17.42 13.52
N LYS A 35 -5.61 -16.56 12.55
CA LYS A 35 -6.58 -16.01 11.60
C LYS A 35 -6.22 -16.47 10.19
N THR A 36 -7.25 -16.76 9.41
CA THR A 36 -7.14 -17.08 7.98
C THR A 36 -8.11 -16.19 7.23
N PRO A 37 -7.61 -15.34 6.30
CA PRO A 37 -8.49 -14.55 5.44
C PRO A 37 -9.35 -15.43 4.53
N GLU A 38 -10.66 -15.16 4.49
CA GLU A 38 -11.61 -15.75 3.53
C GLU A 38 -12.13 -14.66 2.58
N LEU A 39 -12.49 -13.48 3.13
CA LEU A 39 -12.88 -12.27 2.40
C LEU A 39 -11.98 -11.10 2.82
N LEU A 40 -11.02 -10.77 1.96
CA LEU A 40 -9.97 -9.80 2.21
C LEU A 40 -10.25 -8.46 1.53
N LEU A 41 -10.16 -7.38 2.28
CA LEU A 41 -10.15 -6.01 1.75
C LEU A 41 -8.71 -5.54 1.53
N ASP A 42 -8.36 -5.25 0.27
CA ASP A 42 -7.05 -4.71 -0.13
C ASP A 42 -7.17 -3.19 -0.35
N ILE A 43 -6.68 -2.41 0.62
CA ILE A 43 -6.75 -0.95 0.63
C ILE A 43 -5.58 -0.35 -0.16
N GLY A 44 -5.89 0.51 -1.13
CA GLY A 44 -4.90 1.09 -2.04
C GLY A 44 -4.30 0.03 -2.97
N CYS A 45 -5.16 -0.83 -3.51
CA CYS A 45 -4.75 -2.00 -4.30
C CYS A 45 -3.99 -1.65 -5.60
N GLY A 46 -4.03 -0.39 -6.05
CA GLY A 46 -3.32 0.08 -7.23
C GLY A 46 -3.67 -0.74 -8.49
N THR A 47 -2.65 -1.29 -9.14
CA THR A 47 -2.80 -2.18 -10.33
C THR A 47 -3.24 -3.60 -9.98
N GLY A 48 -3.60 -3.87 -8.73
CA GLY A 48 -4.14 -5.14 -8.27
C GLY A 48 -3.11 -6.25 -8.06
N ALA A 49 -1.80 -5.95 -8.11
CA ALA A 49 -0.78 -6.98 -8.05
C ALA A 49 -0.90 -7.86 -6.77
N PHE A 50 -1.09 -7.26 -5.60
CA PHE A 50 -1.34 -8.02 -4.37
C PHE A 50 -2.69 -8.70 -4.36
N SER A 51 -3.75 -8.02 -4.82
CA SER A 51 -5.09 -8.59 -4.87
C SER A 51 -5.10 -9.93 -5.63
N TYR A 52 -4.37 -10.01 -6.74
CA TYR A 52 -4.25 -11.25 -7.51
C TYR A 52 -3.41 -12.31 -6.78
N GLU A 53 -2.30 -11.94 -6.14
CA GLU A 53 -1.52 -12.89 -5.32
C GLU A 53 -2.35 -13.53 -4.19
N PHE A 54 -3.25 -12.77 -3.57
CA PHE A 54 -4.18 -13.30 -2.57
C PHE A 54 -5.27 -14.18 -3.19
N ALA A 55 -5.85 -13.75 -4.32
CA ALA A 55 -6.90 -14.51 -5.00
C ALA A 55 -6.40 -15.88 -5.51
N GLU A 56 -5.16 -15.96 -6.01
CA GLU A 56 -4.53 -17.20 -6.43
C GLU A 56 -4.29 -18.19 -5.28
N LYS A 57 -4.36 -17.72 -4.04
CA LYS A 57 -4.32 -18.57 -2.82
C LYS A 57 -5.74 -18.96 -2.33
N GLY A 58 -6.77 -18.67 -3.13
CA GLY A 58 -8.16 -19.05 -2.84
C GLY A 58 -8.91 -18.06 -1.95
N ILE A 59 -8.39 -16.87 -1.73
CA ILE A 59 -9.00 -15.81 -0.91
C ILE A 59 -9.89 -14.94 -1.80
N GLU A 60 -11.12 -14.65 -1.37
CA GLU A 60 -11.97 -13.65 -2.02
C GLU A 60 -11.42 -12.25 -1.71
N VAL A 61 -11.24 -11.40 -2.75
CA VAL A 61 -10.60 -10.10 -2.57
C VAL A 61 -11.48 -8.98 -3.10
N ILE A 62 -11.66 -7.95 -2.27
CA ILE A 62 -12.20 -6.65 -2.66
C ILE A 62 -11.03 -5.65 -2.63
N GLY A 63 -10.57 -5.22 -3.79
CA GLY A 63 -9.55 -4.18 -3.92
C GLY A 63 -10.19 -2.79 -4.01
N VAL A 64 -9.67 -1.83 -3.27
CA VAL A 64 -10.12 -0.43 -3.35
C VAL A 64 -8.96 0.49 -3.66
N ASP A 65 -9.14 1.40 -4.61
CA ASP A 65 -8.15 2.43 -4.95
C ASP A 65 -8.88 3.69 -5.47
N PRO A 66 -8.44 4.92 -5.13
CA PRO A 66 -9.07 6.14 -5.64
C PRO A 66 -8.76 6.42 -7.11
N SER A 67 -7.79 5.74 -7.75
CA SER A 67 -7.41 5.94 -9.15
C SER A 67 -8.13 4.97 -10.08
N ALA A 68 -9.06 5.51 -10.86
CA ALA A 68 -9.74 4.74 -11.91
C ALA A 68 -8.75 4.19 -12.95
N GLU A 69 -7.64 4.89 -13.20
CA GLU A 69 -6.60 4.46 -14.12
C GLU A 69 -5.85 3.23 -13.61
N MET A 70 -5.52 3.18 -12.30
CA MET A 70 -4.93 2.00 -11.66
C MET A 70 -5.90 0.82 -11.73
N LEU A 71 -7.16 1.05 -11.40
CA LEU A 71 -8.19 0.00 -11.42
C LEU A 71 -8.51 -0.50 -12.84
N SER A 72 -8.36 0.34 -13.87
CA SER A 72 -8.46 -0.10 -15.26
C SER A 72 -7.39 -1.13 -15.61
N ILE A 73 -6.15 -0.95 -15.12
CA ILE A 73 -5.07 -1.93 -15.28
C ILE A 73 -5.38 -3.17 -14.43
N ALA A 74 -5.76 -3.00 -13.18
CA ALA A 74 -6.14 -4.12 -12.31
C ALA A 74 -7.21 -5.00 -12.96
N SER A 75 -8.29 -4.40 -13.46
CA SER A 75 -9.40 -5.14 -14.10
C SER A 75 -9.03 -5.78 -15.45
N SER A 76 -7.93 -5.38 -16.07
CA SER A 76 -7.43 -5.96 -17.32
C SER A 76 -6.52 -7.17 -17.12
N ARG A 77 -6.08 -7.44 -15.90
CA ARG A 77 -5.25 -8.61 -15.58
C ARG A 77 -6.07 -9.89 -15.72
N THR A 78 -5.40 -10.93 -16.14
CA THR A 78 -5.95 -12.30 -16.16
C THR A 78 -5.44 -13.08 -14.97
N THR A 79 -6.24 -14.03 -14.49
CA THR A 79 -5.88 -14.92 -13.39
C THR A 79 -6.54 -16.28 -13.57
N ASP A 80 -5.92 -17.31 -13.04
CA ASP A 80 -6.51 -18.66 -12.93
C ASP A 80 -7.27 -18.85 -11.60
N ALA A 81 -7.35 -17.79 -10.77
CA ALA A 81 -8.12 -17.86 -9.53
C ALA A 81 -9.60 -18.16 -9.80
N GLU A 82 -10.19 -19.04 -9.02
CA GLU A 82 -11.62 -19.41 -9.12
C GLU A 82 -12.53 -18.19 -8.93
N LYS A 83 -12.11 -17.28 -8.04
CA LYS A 83 -12.81 -16.01 -7.76
C LYS A 83 -11.85 -14.83 -8.03
N PRO A 84 -11.92 -14.21 -9.20
CA PRO A 84 -11.14 -13.03 -9.50
C PRO A 84 -11.44 -11.87 -8.52
N PRO A 85 -10.46 -11.01 -8.20
CA PRO A 85 -10.68 -9.84 -7.35
C PRO A 85 -11.74 -8.90 -7.92
N ILE A 86 -12.53 -8.29 -7.04
CA ILE A 86 -13.47 -7.22 -7.38
C ILE A 86 -12.83 -5.88 -7.02
N PHE A 87 -12.91 -4.89 -7.92
CA PHE A 87 -12.30 -3.59 -7.72
C PHE A 87 -13.33 -2.47 -7.60
N LEU A 88 -13.17 -1.60 -6.58
CA LEU A 88 -14.04 -0.46 -6.30
C LEU A 88 -13.22 0.84 -6.31
N CYS A 89 -13.69 1.84 -7.06
CA CYS A 89 -13.04 3.14 -7.13
C CYS A 89 -13.43 4.00 -5.93
N GLN A 90 -12.72 3.81 -4.81
CA GLN A 90 -12.96 4.50 -3.55
C GLN A 90 -11.65 4.82 -2.85
N SER A 91 -11.59 5.93 -2.10
CA SER A 91 -10.49 6.18 -1.18
C SER A 91 -10.75 5.51 0.18
N ALA A 92 -9.68 5.18 0.90
CA ALA A 92 -9.79 4.58 2.23
C ALA A 92 -10.62 5.41 3.21
N GLN A 93 -10.55 6.75 3.11
CA GLN A 93 -11.32 7.68 3.96
C GLN A 93 -12.82 7.68 3.64
N ASN A 94 -13.19 7.32 2.42
CA ASN A 94 -14.57 7.30 1.93
C ASN A 94 -15.04 5.88 1.63
N LEU A 95 -14.40 4.89 2.24
CA LEU A 95 -14.78 3.49 2.08
C LEU A 95 -16.24 3.27 2.45
N ASP A 96 -16.97 2.60 1.55
CA ASP A 96 -18.37 2.23 1.71
C ASP A 96 -18.62 0.87 1.04
N LEU A 97 -18.89 -0.14 1.85
CA LEU A 97 -19.12 -1.52 1.40
C LEU A 97 -20.54 -1.96 1.77
N TYR A 98 -21.10 -2.90 1.02
CA TYR A 98 -22.42 -3.45 1.32
C TYR A 98 -22.48 -4.38 2.53
N GLY A 99 -21.32 -4.82 3.04
CA GLY A 99 -21.19 -5.73 4.18
C GLY A 99 -19.82 -5.62 4.83
N THR A 100 -19.57 -6.48 5.81
CA THR A 100 -18.29 -6.59 6.49
C THR A 100 -17.35 -7.55 5.77
N VAL A 101 -16.06 -7.41 6.04
CA VAL A 101 -14.98 -8.31 5.62
C VAL A 101 -14.34 -8.95 6.86
N ASP A 102 -13.76 -10.13 6.68
CA ASP A 102 -13.07 -10.80 7.78
C ASP A 102 -11.60 -10.42 7.92
N SER A 103 -11.03 -9.76 6.93
CA SER A 103 -9.61 -9.37 6.95
C SER A 103 -9.40 -8.12 6.11
N ALA A 104 -8.40 -7.31 6.49
CA ALA A 104 -8.00 -6.14 5.71
C ALA A 104 -6.46 -6.05 5.62
N VAL A 105 -5.97 -5.58 4.47
CA VAL A 105 -4.56 -5.25 4.25
C VAL A 105 -4.42 -3.86 3.62
N ALA A 106 -3.25 -3.24 3.82
CA ALA A 106 -2.81 -2.09 3.04
C ALA A 106 -1.31 -2.28 2.73
N CYS A 107 -1.01 -2.55 1.47
CA CYS A 107 0.28 -3.00 1.01
C CYS A 107 1.09 -1.86 0.38
N LEU A 108 2.44 -1.97 0.42
CA LEU A 108 3.39 -1.05 -0.21
C LEU A 108 3.12 0.42 0.14
N ASP A 109 3.31 0.71 1.43
CA ASP A 109 3.26 2.09 1.93
C ASP A 109 1.97 2.87 1.62
N THR A 110 0.86 2.17 1.33
CA THR A 110 -0.46 2.81 1.11
C THR A 110 -0.80 3.82 2.20
N VAL A 111 -0.52 3.51 3.46
CA VAL A 111 -0.77 4.43 4.59
C VAL A 111 0.10 5.69 4.55
N ASN A 112 1.29 5.64 3.93
CA ASN A 112 2.18 6.79 3.78
C ASN A 112 1.68 7.79 2.73
N HIS A 113 0.89 7.33 1.75
CA HIS A 113 0.24 8.20 0.77
C HIS A 113 -0.84 9.10 1.37
N ILE A 114 -1.40 8.74 2.52
CA ILE A 114 -2.32 9.57 3.30
C ILE A 114 -1.46 10.48 4.19
N THR A 115 -1.19 11.71 3.76
CA THR A 115 -0.19 12.57 4.41
C THR A 115 -0.71 13.41 5.58
N ASP A 116 -2.03 13.47 5.75
CA ASP A 116 -2.70 14.11 6.89
C ASP A 116 -3.10 13.07 7.93
N LEU A 117 -2.77 13.32 9.21
CA LEU A 117 -3.04 12.37 10.30
C LEU A 117 -4.54 12.22 10.59
N ALA A 118 -5.33 13.28 10.39
CA ALA A 118 -6.78 13.20 10.59
C ALA A 118 -7.43 12.39 9.46
N GLU A 119 -6.98 12.53 8.21
CA GLU A 119 -7.40 11.70 7.09
C GLU A 119 -6.99 10.24 7.28
N LEU A 120 -5.78 9.97 7.80
CA LEU A 120 -5.35 8.60 8.14
C LEU A 120 -6.23 8.00 9.23
N SER A 121 -6.55 8.77 10.28
CA SER A 121 -7.48 8.32 11.32
C SER A 121 -8.88 8.05 10.75
N ALA A 122 -9.38 8.89 9.83
CA ALA A 122 -10.64 8.65 9.16
C ALA A 122 -10.62 7.35 8.33
N ALA A 123 -9.52 7.07 7.63
CA ALA A 123 -9.33 5.81 6.90
C ALA A 123 -9.35 4.60 7.85
N PHE A 124 -8.61 4.66 8.96
CA PHE A 124 -8.63 3.58 9.96
C PHE A 124 -10.03 3.38 10.58
N GLY A 125 -10.76 4.48 10.82
CA GLY A 125 -12.14 4.42 11.29
C GLY A 125 -13.07 3.73 10.29
N LYS A 126 -12.90 3.98 9.00
CA LYS A 126 -13.65 3.31 7.93
C LYS A 126 -13.28 1.82 7.80
N ILE A 127 -12.00 1.49 7.88
CA ILE A 127 -11.55 0.09 7.89
C ILE A 127 -12.15 -0.63 9.11
N SER A 128 -12.11 0.00 10.28
CA SER A 128 -12.73 -0.55 11.50
C SER A 128 -14.24 -0.78 11.32
N LEU A 129 -14.95 0.13 10.67
CA LEU A 129 -16.40 0.01 10.44
C LEU A 129 -16.76 -1.26 9.66
N PHE A 130 -15.99 -1.56 8.61
CA PHE A 130 -16.26 -2.68 7.70
C PHE A 130 -15.53 -3.98 8.05
N LEU A 131 -14.54 -3.95 8.93
CA LEU A 131 -13.89 -5.16 9.43
C LEU A 131 -14.74 -5.80 10.55
N GLU A 132 -14.88 -7.11 10.55
CA GLU A 132 -15.57 -7.83 11.62
C GLU A 132 -14.83 -7.74 12.97
N PRO A 133 -15.54 -7.79 14.11
CA PRO A 133 -14.90 -7.84 15.42
C PRO A 133 -13.94 -9.02 15.55
N ASP A 134 -12.87 -8.85 16.33
CA ASP A 134 -11.79 -9.83 16.54
C ASP A 134 -11.02 -10.25 15.29
N ARG A 135 -11.17 -9.49 14.19
CA ARG A 135 -10.44 -9.69 12.93
C ARG A 135 -9.27 -8.73 12.78
N LEU A 136 -8.37 -9.02 11.84
CA LEU A 136 -7.09 -8.33 11.71
C LEU A 136 -7.06 -7.38 10.52
N PHE A 137 -6.44 -6.24 10.75
CA PHE A 137 -5.91 -5.34 9.75
C PHE A 137 -4.38 -5.43 9.77
N VAL A 138 -3.77 -5.84 8.65
CA VAL A 138 -2.32 -5.95 8.48
C VAL A 138 -1.87 -4.97 7.43
N PHE A 139 -0.90 -4.12 7.74
CA PHE A 139 -0.37 -3.17 6.77
C PHE A 139 1.12 -2.94 6.95
N ASP A 140 1.77 -2.47 5.90
CA ASP A 140 3.13 -1.98 5.97
C ASP A 140 3.21 -0.45 5.93
N ALA A 141 4.33 0.09 6.39
CA ALA A 141 4.62 1.51 6.32
C ALA A 141 6.12 1.77 6.16
N ASN A 142 6.46 2.74 5.31
CA ASN A 142 7.79 3.34 5.26
C ASN A 142 8.08 4.09 6.54
N THR A 143 9.28 3.90 7.10
CA THR A 143 9.68 4.47 8.38
C THR A 143 10.21 5.91 8.25
N LEU A 144 10.29 6.60 9.39
CA LEU A 144 10.99 7.89 9.47
C LEU A 144 12.48 7.76 9.10
N TYR A 145 13.09 6.61 9.39
CA TYR A 145 14.47 6.34 8.98
C TYR A 145 14.59 6.38 7.45
N LYS A 146 13.75 5.64 6.73
CA LYS A 146 13.75 5.63 5.26
C LYS A 146 13.56 7.03 4.68
N HIS A 147 12.56 7.77 5.18
CA HIS A 147 12.27 9.11 4.67
C HIS A 147 13.42 10.09 4.92
N LYS A 148 14.09 10.04 6.07
CA LYS A 148 15.17 10.95 6.43
C LYS A 148 16.53 10.58 5.81
N ASN A 149 16.86 9.29 5.75
CA ASN A 149 18.20 8.83 5.42
C ASN A 149 18.31 8.25 4.00
N VAL A 150 17.23 7.65 3.48
CA VAL A 150 17.25 6.99 2.16
C VAL A 150 16.62 7.88 1.09
N LEU A 151 15.46 8.49 1.35
CA LEU A 151 14.72 9.24 0.34
C LEU A 151 15.04 10.74 0.30
N SER A 152 15.36 11.36 1.45
CA SER A 152 15.51 12.82 1.60
C SER A 152 16.51 13.44 0.62
N GLY A 153 16.01 14.26 -0.32
CA GLY A 153 16.84 14.98 -1.28
C GLY A 153 17.50 14.10 -2.34
N LYS A 154 17.19 12.81 -2.39
CA LYS A 154 17.81 11.86 -3.34
C LYS A 154 17.12 11.88 -4.70
N LYS A 155 17.83 11.36 -5.69
CA LYS A 155 17.36 11.14 -7.04
C LYS A 155 17.64 9.69 -7.43
N PHE A 156 16.64 9.02 -7.95
CA PHE A 156 16.73 7.67 -8.50
C PHE A 156 16.45 7.69 -10.00
N ILE A 157 17.09 6.81 -10.73
CA ILE A 157 16.91 6.66 -12.17
C ILE A 157 16.70 5.18 -12.44
N TYR A 158 15.59 4.87 -13.08
CA TYR A 158 15.25 3.53 -13.54
C TYR A 158 15.14 3.58 -15.07
N ASP A 159 15.88 2.73 -15.74
CA ASP A 159 15.94 2.64 -17.20
C ASP A 159 15.95 1.18 -17.60
N ASN A 160 14.96 0.75 -18.39
CA ASN A 160 14.88 -0.60 -18.95
C ASN A 160 15.03 -0.63 -20.47
N GLY A 161 15.48 0.48 -21.10
CA GLY A 161 15.66 0.65 -22.52
C GLY A 161 14.41 1.12 -23.26
N GLU A 162 13.22 0.75 -22.83
CA GLU A 162 11.93 1.20 -23.39
C GLU A 162 11.35 2.38 -22.61
N LYS A 163 11.49 2.32 -21.29
CA LYS A 163 10.95 3.30 -20.34
C LYS A 163 12.04 3.81 -19.40
N LEU A 164 12.07 5.12 -19.21
CA LEU A 164 12.97 5.80 -18.28
C LEU A 164 12.15 6.55 -17.22
N CYS A 165 12.44 6.31 -15.96
CA CYS A 165 11.91 7.07 -14.83
C CYS A 165 13.04 7.86 -14.14
N ILE A 166 12.85 9.16 -14.02
CA ILE A 166 13.69 10.03 -13.19
C ILE A 166 12.85 10.44 -11.98
N TRP A 167 13.14 9.85 -10.85
CA TRP A 167 12.46 10.09 -9.59
C TRP A 167 13.31 11.02 -8.72
N LYS A 168 12.79 12.20 -8.39
CA LYS A 168 13.46 13.20 -7.55
C LYS A 168 12.64 13.50 -6.31
N ASN A 169 13.28 13.36 -5.14
CA ASN A 169 12.68 13.64 -3.85
C ASN A 169 13.03 15.04 -3.34
N SER A 170 12.10 15.67 -2.64
CA SER A 170 12.41 16.81 -1.77
C SER A 170 13.22 16.37 -0.56
N ARG A 171 13.78 17.31 0.19
CA ARG A 171 14.23 17.03 1.54
C ARG A 171 13.03 16.62 2.39
N CYS A 172 13.25 15.69 3.31
CA CYS A 172 12.24 15.29 4.29
C CYS A 172 11.91 16.46 5.20
N SER A 173 10.64 16.77 5.37
CA SER A 173 10.16 17.82 6.25
C SER A 173 10.20 17.41 7.74
N ARG A 174 9.93 18.33 8.65
CA ARG A 174 9.91 18.04 10.09
C ARG A 174 8.85 17.00 10.48
N ASN A 175 7.73 16.98 9.79
CA ASN A 175 6.64 16.00 10.02
C ASN A 175 6.80 14.68 9.25
N GLY A 176 7.98 14.40 8.69
CA GLY A 176 8.24 13.16 7.98
C GLY A 176 7.82 13.12 6.50
N THR A 177 7.34 14.23 5.93
CA THR A 177 6.85 14.26 4.54
C THR A 177 7.99 14.42 3.54
N VAL A 178 7.96 13.62 2.47
CA VAL A 178 8.80 13.74 1.27
C VAL A 178 7.89 13.93 0.07
N LYS A 179 8.15 14.96 -0.74
CA LYS A 179 7.48 15.17 -2.02
C LYS A 179 8.30 14.51 -3.13
N MET A 180 7.67 13.64 -3.87
CA MET A 180 8.22 12.92 -5.01
C MET A 180 7.79 13.57 -6.31
N LYS A 181 8.74 13.78 -7.22
CA LYS A 181 8.50 14.27 -8.58
C LYS A 181 9.07 13.27 -9.57
N LEU A 182 8.21 12.77 -10.43
CA LEU A 182 8.54 11.78 -11.44
C LEU A 182 8.56 12.43 -12.82
N LYS A 183 9.59 12.13 -13.60
CA LYS A 183 9.63 12.36 -15.03
C LYS A 183 9.75 11.01 -15.70
N LEU A 184 8.74 10.65 -16.45
CA LEU A 184 8.61 9.38 -17.12
C LEU A 184 8.77 9.59 -18.63
N TYR A 185 9.54 8.76 -19.27
CA TYR A 185 9.76 8.80 -20.71
C TYR A 185 9.51 7.41 -21.29
N GLU A 186 8.74 7.35 -22.34
CA GLU A 186 8.44 6.13 -23.08
C GLU A 186 9.00 6.26 -24.50
N ASN A 187 9.80 5.30 -24.90
CA ASN A 187 10.35 5.24 -26.24
C ASN A 187 9.26 4.80 -27.22
N THR A 188 9.13 5.52 -28.31
CA THR A 188 8.19 5.20 -29.39
C THR A 188 8.89 5.28 -30.73
N GLN A 189 8.29 4.75 -31.80
CA GLN A 189 8.83 4.84 -33.15
C GLN A 189 9.10 6.29 -33.65
N ASN A 190 8.40 7.28 -33.02
CA ASN A 190 8.51 8.68 -33.40
C ASN A 190 9.31 9.53 -32.37
N GLY A 191 10.06 8.89 -31.47
CA GLY A 191 10.81 9.54 -30.40
C GLY A 191 10.24 9.24 -29.01
N TYR A 192 10.45 10.14 -28.05
CA TYR A 192 10.04 9.92 -26.67
C TYR A 192 8.77 10.69 -26.33
N ILE A 193 7.82 9.99 -25.69
CA ILE A 193 6.69 10.65 -25.01
C ILE A 193 7.10 10.89 -23.56
N LYS A 194 6.90 12.13 -23.08
CA LYS A 194 7.20 12.51 -21.71
C LYS A 194 5.95 12.69 -20.89
N TYR A 195 5.92 12.07 -19.72
CA TYR A 195 4.90 12.28 -18.71
C TYR A 195 5.55 12.84 -17.44
N THR A 196 4.74 13.51 -16.62
CA THR A 196 5.18 14.01 -15.31
C THR A 196 4.14 13.69 -14.27
N ASP A 197 4.57 13.23 -13.10
CA ASP A 197 3.71 13.02 -11.95
C ASP A 197 4.36 13.58 -10.69
N SER A 198 3.55 13.85 -9.67
CA SER A 198 4.06 14.21 -8.34
C SER A 198 3.07 13.84 -7.26
N HIS A 199 3.58 13.20 -6.23
CA HIS A 199 2.84 12.89 -5.01
C HIS A 199 3.70 13.18 -3.78
N SER A 200 3.11 13.04 -2.62
CA SER A 200 3.82 13.16 -1.35
C SER A 200 3.50 11.95 -0.50
N GLU A 201 4.48 11.50 0.25
CA GLU A 201 4.33 10.50 1.28
C GLU A 201 4.75 11.09 2.62
N ARG A 202 4.11 10.63 3.68
CA ARG A 202 4.48 10.95 5.04
C ARG A 202 4.82 9.67 5.81
N ALA A 203 6.02 9.61 6.35
CA ALA A 203 6.36 8.63 7.35
C ALA A 203 5.83 9.10 8.71
N TYR A 204 5.05 8.25 9.35
CA TYR A 204 4.54 8.45 10.69
C TYR A 204 5.46 7.80 11.72
N SER A 205 5.50 8.35 12.92
CA SER A 205 6.13 7.63 14.03
C SER A 205 5.26 6.42 14.43
N ARG A 206 5.88 5.44 15.05
CA ARG A 206 5.16 4.29 15.59
C ARG A 206 4.04 4.73 16.56
N GLU A 207 4.32 5.69 17.42
CA GLU A 207 3.36 6.24 18.37
C GLU A 207 2.16 6.90 17.68
N GLU A 208 2.37 7.67 16.58
CA GLU A 208 1.29 8.25 15.79
C GLU A 208 0.37 7.17 15.21
N LEU A 209 0.95 6.07 14.64
CA LEU A 209 0.18 4.97 14.06
C LEU A 209 -0.59 4.19 15.14
N GLU A 210 0.06 3.84 16.24
CA GLU A 210 -0.58 3.11 17.35
C GLU A 210 -1.72 3.91 17.99
N ASN A 211 -1.53 5.22 18.18
CA ASN A 211 -2.58 6.10 18.73
C ASN A 211 -3.75 6.25 17.75
N ALA A 212 -3.48 6.42 16.45
CA ALA A 212 -4.54 6.49 15.43
C ALA A 212 -5.35 5.20 15.37
N LEU A 213 -4.71 4.04 15.39
CA LEU A 213 -5.37 2.72 15.44
C LEU A 213 -6.22 2.56 16.68
N LYS A 214 -5.66 2.86 17.86
CA LYS A 214 -6.35 2.74 19.13
C LYS A 214 -7.62 3.59 19.20
N ASN A 215 -7.55 4.82 18.71
CA ASN A 215 -8.69 5.74 18.64
C ASN A 215 -9.80 5.23 17.70
N CYS A 216 -9.47 4.36 16.76
CA CYS A 216 -10.40 3.74 15.82
C CYS A 216 -10.87 2.34 16.23
N GLY A 217 -10.58 1.91 17.47
CA GLY A 217 -11.06 0.63 18.01
C GLY A 217 -10.18 -0.57 17.65
N PHE A 218 -8.90 -0.33 17.34
CA PHE A 218 -7.91 -1.39 17.13
C PHE A 218 -6.98 -1.54 18.34
N GLU A 219 -6.53 -2.77 18.56
CA GLU A 219 -5.41 -3.14 19.41
C GLU A 219 -4.24 -3.56 18.55
N VAL A 220 -3.05 -2.98 18.72
CA VAL A 220 -1.85 -3.40 18.02
C VAL A 220 -1.28 -4.65 18.67
N LEU A 221 -1.27 -5.76 17.93
CA LEU A 221 -0.79 -7.06 18.41
C LEU A 221 0.71 -7.25 18.16
N GLY A 222 1.26 -6.60 17.12
CA GLY A 222 2.67 -6.72 16.80
C GLY A 222 3.14 -5.68 15.78
N VAL A 223 4.43 -5.35 15.88
CA VAL A 223 5.15 -4.51 14.90
C VAL A 223 6.43 -5.25 14.55
N TYR A 224 6.63 -5.48 13.25
CA TYR A 224 7.69 -6.33 12.71
C TYR A 224 8.56 -5.57 11.72
N GLY A 225 9.82 -6.00 11.56
CA GLY A 225 10.70 -5.52 10.50
C GLY A 225 10.28 -6.01 9.11
N ASP A 226 10.96 -5.53 8.07
CA ASP A 226 10.66 -5.92 6.69
C ASP A 226 10.90 -7.42 6.49
N LEU A 227 9.83 -8.14 6.08
CA LEU A 227 9.80 -9.59 5.86
C LEU A 227 10.40 -10.41 7.03
N SER A 228 10.23 -9.94 8.26
CA SER A 228 10.75 -10.55 9.48
C SER A 228 9.68 -10.67 10.56
N PHE A 229 9.75 -11.71 11.37
CA PHE A 229 8.92 -11.86 12.57
C PHE A 229 9.56 -11.25 13.83
N ASP A 230 10.72 -10.64 13.68
CA ASP A 230 11.39 -9.93 14.77
C ASP A 230 10.92 -8.47 14.86
N PRO A 231 11.06 -7.81 16.01
CA PRO A 231 10.83 -6.39 16.15
C PRO A 231 11.71 -5.57 15.19
N PRO A 232 11.21 -4.43 14.68
CA PRO A 232 11.97 -3.61 13.74
C PRO A 232 13.26 -3.07 14.38
N LYS A 233 14.33 -3.02 13.57
CA LYS A 233 15.60 -2.40 13.96
C LYS A 233 15.49 -0.87 13.90
N GLU A 234 16.45 -0.16 14.52
CA GLU A 234 16.48 1.31 14.48
C GLU A 234 16.62 1.89 13.06
N ASN A 235 17.28 1.16 12.17
CA ASN A 235 17.49 1.53 10.76
C ASN A 235 16.54 0.83 9.80
N GLU A 236 15.42 0.28 10.30
CA GLU A 236 14.43 -0.38 9.47
C GLU A 236 13.82 0.61 8.47
N GLU A 237 13.75 0.20 7.21
CA GLU A 237 13.18 1.05 6.16
C GLU A 237 11.67 0.88 6.02
N ARG A 238 11.15 -0.30 6.36
CA ARG A 238 9.73 -0.68 6.28
C ARG A 238 9.37 -1.49 7.50
N ILE A 239 8.20 -1.24 8.05
CA ILE A 239 7.63 -2.01 9.15
C ILE A 239 6.29 -2.60 8.74
N TYR A 240 5.94 -3.72 9.34
CA TYR A 240 4.60 -4.31 9.26
C TYR A 240 3.91 -4.20 10.60
N ILE A 241 2.63 -3.83 10.57
CA ILE A 241 1.80 -3.67 11.77
C ILE A 241 0.62 -4.62 11.66
N VAL A 242 0.38 -5.37 12.72
CA VAL A 242 -0.80 -6.24 12.89
C VAL A 242 -1.69 -5.60 13.95
N ALA A 243 -2.88 -5.20 13.55
CA ALA A 243 -3.86 -4.58 14.40
C ALA A 243 -5.16 -5.41 14.41
N LYS A 244 -5.70 -5.67 15.61
CA LYS A 244 -6.95 -6.41 15.82
C LYS A 244 -8.08 -5.45 16.12
N LYS A 245 -9.21 -5.58 15.44
CA LYS A 245 -10.43 -4.87 15.79
C LYS A 245 -11.00 -5.40 17.12
N VAL A 246 -11.16 -4.50 18.10
CA VAL A 246 -11.65 -4.85 19.46
C VAL A 246 -13.07 -4.34 19.74
N LYS A 247 -13.65 -3.52 18.84
CA LYS A 247 -15.01 -2.96 19.00
C LYS A 247 -15.73 -2.88 17.66
#